data_b2d4377f7d8cd418ed48dca0d0c16cb2
#
_entry.id   b2d4377f7d8cd418ed48dca0d0c16cb2
#
_cell.length_a   1.000
_cell.length_b   1.000
_cell.length_c   1.000
_cell.angle_alpha   90.00
_cell.angle_beta   90.00
_cell.angle_gamma   90.00
#
_symmetry.space_group_name_H-M   'P 1'
#
loop_
_entity.id
_entity.type
_entity.pdbx_description
1 polymer ?
#
loop_
_entity_poly.entity_id
_entity_poly.type
_entity_poly.pdbx_seq_one_letter_code
_entity_poly.pdbx_strand_id
1 'polypeptide(L)'
;MTTFTEDLAVTLSLTINNTVYSVPAGNIQSLDLNMLPYGFDGEVSFVMPVENTTDTLFTPLTGNTLIEVSLQAAVYINNTQGTVNFVSLTGYVSTWGFSEQTLTNVLSTQELMLYRVYHLKFADPAQIFWKQHYPSYLLTNSTLQALITAQTPTQIKMTYNWSVLTTQYPVLSLSLGAPGNINRASFYDYLIWLVDTQNGVFLYDIATNQYTLSANVASSGTAESLNPLEIAKFGMSYPEVRRYQANVLNAYSASPKTTSVSNSQMVSPIRYDYIASYPIASDMTSRVTLETARMNQPLTEVWVEYQKVQLQFTPPGQLVEFNNSPAWNSSIFVYGKTYKVKTWRLNAHVVDENCLVNLNNAYGKYSVDHSIVLMTSTDLCVPLPSYNIPIYPFFVEGTMVSESGAATDSTYQFYTDSTTSVNYYQISIPLWENQNVRANYQPNFDAGQFYFPPYKNARVLVGLGFNNAYISAFLDWATGTALTLDSQGNQLVMGQSTTSQNIIKHSYVDSKPELQIQRTDAKDTELLQFSDGYIILQTLLGE
;
A
#
# COMPACT_ATOMS: atom_id res chain seq x y z
N MET A 1 -1.51 33.69 0.51
CA MET A 1 -2.83 33.18 0.95
C MET A 1 -3.56 34.32 1.59
N THR A 2 -4.88 34.34 1.47
CA THR A 2 -5.73 35.42 1.99
C THR A 2 -6.22 34.99 3.36
N THR A 3 -5.84 35.72 4.41
CA THR A 3 -6.26 35.47 5.80
C THR A 3 -7.45 36.39 6.14
N PHE A 4 -8.41 35.89 6.85
CA PHE A 4 -9.56 36.61 7.36
C PHE A 4 -9.85 36.22 8.81
N THR A 5 -10.68 36.98 9.51
CA THR A 5 -11.04 36.70 10.91
C THR A 5 -12.48 36.20 10.99
N GLU A 6 -12.74 35.11 11.71
CA GLU A 6 -14.06 34.51 11.89
C GLU A 6 -14.23 33.95 13.32
N ASP A 7 -15.46 33.99 13.83
CA ASP A 7 -15.83 33.34 15.07
C ASP A 7 -16.29 31.90 14.77
N LEU A 8 -15.58 30.92 15.33
CA LEU A 8 -15.85 29.52 15.07
C LEU A 8 -16.22 28.76 16.36
N ALA A 9 -17.27 27.95 16.26
CA ALA A 9 -17.60 26.93 17.25
C ALA A 9 -16.96 25.61 16.81
N VAL A 10 -15.82 25.27 17.41
CA VAL A 10 -15.11 24.00 17.14
C VAL A 10 -15.44 23.02 18.24
N THR A 11 -16.09 21.93 17.93
CA THR A 11 -16.35 20.82 18.85
C THR A 11 -15.33 19.73 18.64
N LEU A 12 -14.47 19.50 19.63
CA LEU A 12 -13.48 18.44 19.66
C LEU A 12 -13.85 17.44 20.75
N SER A 13 -13.96 16.17 20.37
CA SER A 13 -14.18 15.07 21.30
C SER A 13 -13.12 14.00 21.11
N LEU A 14 -12.55 13.53 22.22
CA LEU A 14 -11.54 12.45 22.24
C LEU A 14 -12.17 11.24 22.90
N THR A 15 -12.23 10.10 22.19
CA THR A 15 -12.70 8.84 22.76
C THR A 15 -11.50 7.99 23.16
N ILE A 16 -11.37 7.73 24.46
CA ILE A 16 -10.26 6.95 25.06
C ILE A 16 -10.89 5.86 25.93
N ASN A 17 -10.60 4.59 25.67
CA ASN A 17 -11.18 3.46 26.41
C ASN A 17 -12.72 3.52 26.49
N ASN A 18 -13.39 3.84 25.39
CA ASN A 18 -14.84 4.03 25.28
C ASN A 18 -15.40 5.19 26.14
N THR A 19 -14.56 6.05 26.71
CA THR A 19 -15.00 7.25 27.41
C THR A 19 -14.76 8.46 26.51
N VAL A 20 -15.79 9.30 26.36
CA VAL A 20 -15.73 10.51 25.55
C VAL A 20 -15.33 11.70 26.42
N TYR A 21 -14.31 12.41 26.01
CA TYR A 21 -13.82 13.65 26.63
C TYR A 21 -14.04 14.79 25.65
N SER A 22 -14.84 15.78 26.02
CA SER A 22 -15.13 16.94 25.19
C SER A 22 -14.22 18.10 25.57
N VAL A 23 -13.65 18.75 24.57
CA VAL A 23 -12.86 19.97 24.73
C VAL A 23 -13.75 21.16 24.35
N PRO A 24 -13.91 22.17 25.24
CA PRO A 24 -14.70 23.35 24.92
C PRO A 24 -14.14 24.11 23.71
N ALA A 25 -15.02 24.69 22.90
CA ALA A 25 -14.62 25.39 21.67
C ALA A 25 -13.61 26.53 21.93
N GLY A 26 -13.83 27.32 22.96
CA GLY A 26 -12.93 28.41 23.33
C GLY A 26 -11.56 27.98 23.85
N ASN A 27 -11.38 26.69 24.15
CA ASN A 27 -10.07 26.16 24.58
C ASN A 27 -9.18 25.80 23.37
N ILE A 28 -9.74 25.67 22.17
CA ILE A 28 -8.99 25.36 20.95
C ILE A 28 -8.14 26.56 20.54
N GLN A 29 -6.85 26.35 20.36
CA GLN A 29 -5.88 27.41 20.02
C GLN A 29 -5.54 27.43 18.54
N SER A 30 -5.42 26.26 17.94
CA SER A 30 -5.15 26.13 16.50
C SER A 30 -5.78 24.87 15.94
N LEU A 31 -6.08 24.94 14.66
CA LEU A 31 -6.60 23.83 13.88
C LEU A 31 -6.00 23.91 12.48
N ASP A 32 -5.29 22.89 12.06
CA ASP A 32 -4.82 22.69 10.68
C ASP A 32 -5.41 21.39 10.13
N LEU A 33 -6.12 21.48 9.01
CA LEU A 33 -6.76 20.35 8.35
C LEU A 33 -6.40 20.35 6.87
N ASN A 34 -5.97 19.20 6.39
CA ASN A 34 -5.66 18.96 5.00
C ASN A 34 -6.42 17.73 4.53
N MET A 35 -7.39 17.89 3.65
CA MET A 35 -8.23 16.83 3.12
C MET A 35 -7.90 16.56 1.67
N LEU A 36 -7.74 15.29 1.37
CA LEU A 36 -7.34 14.76 0.07
C LEU A 36 -8.34 13.70 -0.37
N PRO A 37 -8.43 13.37 -1.66
CA PRO A 37 -9.38 12.36 -2.14
C PRO A 37 -9.22 10.98 -1.50
N TYR A 38 -8.06 10.67 -0.95
CA TYR A 38 -7.71 9.37 -0.37
C TYR A 38 -7.62 9.37 1.16
N GLY A 39 -7.92 10.48 1.82
CA GLY A 39 -7.86 10.60 3.28
C GLY A 39 -7.65 12.03 3.75
N PHE A 40 -7.31 12.20 5.01
CA PHE A 40 -6.99 13.50 5.60
C PHE A 40 -5.91 13.38 6.66
N ASP A 41 -5.27 14.48 6.94
CA ASP A 41 -4.44 14.72 8.11
C ASP A 41 -4.84 16.02 8.79
N GLY A 42 -4.66 16.07 10.11
CA GLY A 42 -4.97 17.23 10.90
C GLY A 42 -4.08 17.39 12.12
N GLU A 43 -3.99 18.63 12.56
CA GLU A 43 -3.31 19.00 13.81
C GLU A 43 -4.22 19.95 14.59
N VAL A 44 -4.35 19.73 15.89
CA VAL A 44 -5.13 20.59 16.78
C VAL A 44 -4.34 20.87 18.05
N SER A 45 -4.36 22.11 18.51
CA SER A 45 -3.86 22.46 19.83
C SER A 45 -4.97 23.07 20.68
N PHE A 46 -4.98 22.74 21.96
CA PHE A 46 -5.97 23.24 22.91
C PHE A 46 -5.39 23.38 24.33
N VAL A 47 -6.03 24.20 25.14
CA VAL A 47 -5.61 24.51 26.52
C VAL A 47 -6.59 23.93 27.52
N MET A 48 -6.07 23.32 28.59
CA MET A 48 -6.84 22.88 29.75
C MET A 48 -6.26 23.48 31.03
N PRO A 49 -7.09 24.09 31.89
CA PRO A 49 -6.63 24.56 33.21
C PRO A 49 -6.37 23.36 34.12
N VAL A 50 -5.33 23.44 34.97
CA VAL A 50 -4.92 22.35 35.85
C VAL A 50 -5.52 22.49 37.26
N GLU A 51 -6.17 23.60 37.56
CA GLU A 51 -6.70 23.87 38.88
C GLU A 51 -7.81 22.90 39.31
N ASN A 52 -7.78 22.44 40.54
CA ASN A 52 -8.81 21.67 41.22
C ASN A 52 -9.28 20.39 40.47
N THR A 53 -8.37 19.63 39.88
CA THR A 53 -8.71 18.38 39.15
C THR A 53 -9.55 18.59 37.89
N THR A 54 -9.55 19.79 37.29
CA THR A 54 -10.34 20.11 36.10
C THR A 54 -9.77 19.50 34.82
N ASP A 55 -8.46 19.20 34.78
CA ASP A 55 -7.87 18.51 33.63
C ASP A 55 -8.08 16.98 33.72
N THR A 56 -9.26 16.54 33.31
CA THR A 56 -9.63 15.12 33.26
C THR A 56 -8.97 14.35 32.12
N LEU A 57 -8.31 15.05 31.17
CA LEU A 57 -7.66 14.46 29.99
C LEU A 57 -6.24 13.96 30.28
N PHE A 58 -5.55 14.53 31.25
CA PHE A 58 -4.15 14.22 31.49
C PHE A 58 -3.89 12.73 31.71
N THR A 59 -4.58 12.12 32.66
CA THR A 59 -4.40 10.70 32.99
C THR A 59 -4.75 9.76 31.83
N PRO A 60 -5.89 9.91 31.14
CA PRO A 60 -6.21 9.09 29.96
C PRO A 60 -5.21 9.26 28.83
N LEU A 61 -4.74 10.49 28.53
CA LEU A 61 -3.80 10.75 27.47
C LEU A 61 -2.40 10.21 27.77
N THR A 62 -1.98 10.13 29.02
CA THR A 62 -0.68 9.53 29.38
C THR A 62 -0.65 8.00 29.27
N GLY A 63 -1.77 7.36 29.04
CA GLY A 63 -1.87 5.93 28.70
C GLY A 63 -1.49 5.65 27.24
N ASN A 64 -1.08 4.38 26.95
CA ASN A 64 -0.75 3.92 25.60
C ASN A 64 -1.98 3.38 24.87
N THR A 65 -3.12 4.05 24.98
CA THR A 65 -4.39 3.59 24.38
C THR A 65 -4.66 4.31 23.07
N LEU A 66 -5.42 3.65 22.18
CA LEU A 66 -5.88 4.26 20.96
C LEU A 66 -6.83 5.42 21.27
N ILE A 67 -6.60 6.56 20.65
CA ILE A 67 -7.40 7.77 20.83
C ILE A 67 -8.13 8.06 19.52
N GLU A 68 -9.46 8.00 19.56
CA GLU A 68 -10.30 8.43 18.45
C GLU A 68 -10.62 9.91 18.60
N VAL A 69 -10.53 10.65 17.50
CA VAL A 69 -10.84 12.08 17.40
C VAL A 69 -12.13 12.25 16.61
N SER A 70 -13.08 12.97 17.17
CA SER A 70 -14.23 13.50 16.44
C SER A 70 -14.15 15.03 16.48
N LEU A 71 -14.13 15.67 15.32
CA LEU A 71 -14.01 17.09 15.17
C LEU A 71 -15.13 17.62 14.28
N GLN A 72 -15.80 18.66 14.76
CA GLN A 72 -16.80 19.40 14.01
C GLN A 72 -16.51 20.89 14.16
N ALA A 73 -16.74 21.68 13.10
CA ALA A 73 -16.62 23.11 13.15
C ALA A 73 -17.79 23.80 12.43
N ALA A 74 -18.34 24.81 13.06
CA ALA A 74 -19.41 25.65 12.54
C ALA A 74 -19.05 27.13 12.72
N VAL A 75 -19.61 28.00 11.85
CA VAL A 75 -19.50 29.45 12.04
C VAL A 75 -20.40 29.87 13.20
N TYR A 76 -19.90 30.75 14.05
CA TYR A 76 -20.66 31.30 15.18
C TYR A 76 -21.18 32.69 14.83
N ILE A 77 -22.50 32.81 14.58
CA ILE A 77 -23.14 34.04 14.12
C ILE A 77 -24.20 34.49 15.14
N ASN A 78 -24.22 35.80 15.47
CA ASN A 78 -25.22 36.40 16.35
C ASN A 78 -25.40 35.66 17.71
N ASN A 79 -24.31 35.28 18.34
CA ASN A 79 -24.31 34.53 19.60
C ASN A 79 -24.97 33.13 19.52
N THR A 80 -25.07 32.55 18.35
CA THR A 80 -25.54 31.19 18.13
C THR A 80 -24.62 30.41 17.21
N GLN A 81 -24.40 29.15 17.50
CA GLN A 81 -23.71 28.25 16.60
C GLN A 81 -24.53 28.06 15.32
N GLY A 82 -23.89 28.12 14.18
CA GLY A 82 -24.50 27.78 12.90
C GLY A 82 -25.12 26.39 12.93
N THR A 83 -26.21 26.20 12.21
CA THR A 83 -26.92 24.91 12.16
C THR A 83 -26.25 23.86 11.31
N VAL A 84 -25.28 24.27 10.49
CA VAL A 84 -24.54 23.37 9.59
C VAL A 84 -23.04 23.45 9.90
N ASN A 85 -22.45 22.30 10.12
CA ASN A 85 -21.01 22.20 10.23
C ASN A 85 -20.38 22.30 8.84
N PHE A 86 -19.43 23.23 8.65
CA PHE A 86 -18.61 23.30 7.44
C PHE A 86 -17.46 22.28 7.45
N VAL A 87 -17.24 21.59 8.57
CA VAL A 87 -16.33 20.45 8.73
C VAL A 87 -16.95 19.46 9.69
N SER A 88 -16.89 18.19 9.37
CA SER A 88 -17.19 17.08 10.28
C SER A 88 -16.34 15.89 9.88
N LEU A 89 -15.51 15.38 10.79
CA LEU A 89 -14.60 14.26 10.52
C LEU A 89 -14.35 13.43 11.77
N THR A 90 -13.96 12.17 11.55
CA THR A 90 -13.53 11.22 12.58
C THR A 90 -12.23 10.57 12.15
N GLY A 91 -11.26 10.51 13.05
CA GLY A 91 -9.94 9.91 12.79
C GLY A 91 -9.30 9.39 14.07
N TYR A 92 -8.00 9.12 14.00
CA TYR A 92 -7.23 8.62 15.13
C TYR A 92 -5.96 9.43 15.32
N VAL A 93 -5.55 9.59 16.59
CA VAL A 93 -4.32 10.31 16.94
C VAL A 93 -3.11 9.47 16.52
N SER A 94 -2.18 10.10 15.81
CA SER A 94 -0.88 9.54 15.44
C SER A 94 0.20 9.84 16.46
N THR A 95 0.24 11.12 16.90
CA THR A 95 1.18 11.61 17.89
C THR A 95 0.52 12.67 18.73
N TRP A 96 0.93 12.79 19.97
CA TRP A 96 0.46 13.83 20.87
C TRP A 96 1.57 14.27 21.83
N GLY A 97 1.40 15.47 22.36
CA GLY A 97 2.27 16.02 23.38
C GLY A 97 1.57 17.11 24.15
N PHE A 98 2.18 17.53 25.24
CA PHE A 98 1.71 18.66 26.03
C PHE A 98 2.88 19.47 26.58
N SER A 99 2.60 20.74 26.90
CA SER A 99 3.48 21.60 27.70
C SER A 99 2.69 22.20 28.84
N GLU A 100 3.36 22.42 29.98
CA GLU A 100 2.78 23.10 31.13
C GLU A 100 3.29 24.55 31.18
N GLN A 101 2.37 25.47 31.39
CA GLN A 101 2.68 26.89 31.46
C GLN A 101 2.04 27.52 32.70
N THR A 102 2.74 28.46 33.32
CA THR A 102 2.22 29.22 34.43
C THR A 102 1.94 30.66 34.02
N LEU A 103 0.77 31.16 34.34
CA LEU A 103 0.43 32.56 34.16
C LEU A 103 0.73 33.31 35.44
N THR A 104 1.71 34.24 35.39
CA THR A 104 1.99 35.19 36.44
C THR A 104 1.17 36.44 36.19
N ASN A 105 0.14 36.67 36.99
CA ASN A 105 -0.44 38.01 37.05
C ASN A 105 0.47 38.88 37.95
N VAL A 106 1.22 39.78 37.34
CA VAL A 106 2.19 40.67 38.01
C VAL A 106 1.57 41.51 39.16
N LEU A 107 0.24 41.65 39.18
CA LEU A 107 -0.52 42.44 40.15
C LEU A 107 -1.23 41.59 41.20
N SER A 108 -1.14 40.29 41.18
CA SER A 108 -1.84 39.40 42.10
C SER A 108 -0.88 38.68 43.03
N THR A 109 -1.20 38.67 44.33
CA THR A 109 -0.56 37.82 45.35
C THR A 109 -1.17 36.41 45.40
N GLN A 110 -2.02 36.05 44.47
CA GLN A 110 -2.66 34.75 44.35
C GLN A 110 -1.71 33.71 43.76
N GLU A 111 -2.02 32.43 43.99
CA GLU A 111 -1.29 31.31 43.43
C GLU A 111 -1.21 31.42 41.90
N LEU A 112 -0.10 30.93 41.34
CA LEU A 112 0.12 30.88 39.89
C LEU A 112 -0.87 29.92 39.27
N MET A 113 -1.64 30.40 38.27
CA MET A 113 -2.51 29.53 37.51
C MET A 113 -1.67 28.64 36.59
N LEU A 114 -1.81 27.33 36.72
CA LEU A 114 -1.18 26.36 35.85
C LEU A 114 -2.17 25.90 34.78
N TYR A 115 -1.71 25.85 33.54
CA TYR A 115 -2.48 25.25 32.45
C TYR A 115 -1.60 24.40 31.55
N ARG A 116 -2.23 23.43 30.86
CA ARG A 116 -1.59 22.55 29.89
C ARG A 116 -2.04 22.89 28.47
N VAL A 117 -1.09 23.01 27.58
CA VAL A 117 -1.32 23.14 26.14
C VAL A 117 -1.06 21.76 25.53
N TYR A 118 -2.10 21.17 24.97
CA TYR A 118 -2.05 19.89 24.26
C TYR A 118 -1.90 20.13 22.77
N HIS A 119 -1.10 19.27 22.12
CA HIS A 119 -0.92 19.23 20.68
C HIS A 119 -1.18 17.81 20.20
N LEU A 120 -2.14 17.64 19.32
CA LEU A 120 -2.52 16.35 18.74
C LEU A 120 -2.37 16.40 17.24
N LYS A 121 -1.68 15.38 16.67
CA LYS A 121 -1.74 15.08 15.24
C LYS A 121 -2.60 13.87 15.05
N PHE A 122 -3.49 13.92 14.08
CA PHE A 122 -4.44 12.86 13.81
C PHE A 122 -4.67 12.71 12.30
N ALA A 123 -5.13 11.55 11.89
CA ALA A 123 -5.37 11.25 10.48
C ALA A 123 -6.51 10.25 10.32
N ASP A 124 -6.87 10.00 9.08
CA ASP A 124 -7.80 8.94 8.71
C ASP A 124 -7.30 7.54 9.13
N PRO A 125 -8.21 6.57 9.29
CA PRO A 125 -7.86 5.24 9.79
C PRO A 125 -6.79 4.51 8.96
N ALA A 126 -6.80 4.64 7.63
CA ALA A 126 -5.86 3.94 6.77
C ALA A 126 -4.42 4.44 7.00
N GLN A 127 -4.24 5.74 7.13
CA GLN A 127 -2.93 6.32 7.43
C GLN A 127 -2.41 5.88 8.80
N ILE A 128 -3.28 5.73 9.81
CA ILE A 128 -2.87 5.34 11.16
C ILE A 128 -2.54 3.85 11.23
N PHE A 129 -3.40 2.98 10.71
CA PHE A 129 -3.24 1.54 10.89
C PHE A 129 -2.39 0.89 9.80
N TRP A 130 -2.62 1.19 8.53
CA TRP A 130 -1.92 0.52 7.45
C TRP A 130 -0.48 1.01 7.23
N LYS A 131 -0.14 2.24 7.64
CA LYS A 131 1.27 2.70 7.63
C LYS A 131 2.16 1.97 8.65
N GLN A 132 1.57 1.30 9.64
CA GLN A 132 2.26 0.50 10.64
C GLN A 132 2.12 -1.02 10.37
N HIS A 133 1.50 -1.43 9.26
CA HIS A 133 1.22 -2.81 8.95
C HIS A 133 2.17 -3.34 7.87
N TYR A 134 2.98 -4.35 8.22
CA TYR A 134 4.03 -4.92 7.37
C TYR A 134 3.88 -6.45 7.25
N PRO A 135 2.79 -6.98 6.70
CA PRO A 135 2.59 -8.41 6.62
C PRO A 135 3.47 -9.08 5.57
N SER A 136 3.90 -10.30 5.88
CA SER A 136 4.29 -11.30 4.90
C SER A 136 3.17 -12.33 4.83
N TYR A 137 2.52 -12.45 3.69
CA TYR A 137 1.30 -13.23 3.55
C TYR A 137 1.23 -13.92 2.19
N LEU A 138 0.57 -15.07 2.15
CA LEU A 138 0.37 -15.86 0.93
C LEU A 138 -1.08 -16.32 0.82
N LEU A 139 -1.66 -16.13 -0.35
CA LEU A 139 -2.92 -16.74 -0.76
C LEU A 139 -2.72 -17.50 -2.06
N THR A 140 -3.39 -18.63 -2.19
CA THR A 140 -3.43 -19.41 -3.42
C THR A 140 -4.86 -19.52 -3.94
N ASN A 141 -5.03 -19.50 -5.28
CA ASN A 141 -6.33 -19.52 -5.96
C ASN A 141 -7.31 -18.49 -5.37
N SER A 142 -6.88 -17.25 -5.24
CA SER A 142 -7.61 -16.20 -4.53
C SER A 142 -7.65 -14.89 -5.32
N THR A 143 -8.33 -13.88 -4.78
CA THR A 143 -8.51 -12.58 -5.38
C THR A 143 -7.79 -11.48 -4.61
N LEU A 144 -7.49 -10.36 -5.27
CA LEU A 144 -6.94 -9.18 -4.60
C LEU A 144 -7.88 -8.63 -3.52
N GLN A 145 -9.20 -8.71 -3.75
CA GLN A 145 -10.18 -8.32 -2.75
C GLN A 145 -10.06 -9.16 -1.48
N ALA A 146 -9.92 -10.48 -1.61
CA ALA A 146 -9.72 -11.37 -0.45
C ALA A 146 -8.43 -11.04 0.30
N LEU A 147 -7.33 -10.77 -0.45
CA LEU A 147 -6.05 -10.35 0.14
C LEU A 147 -6.19 -9.06 0.95
N ILE A 148 -6.80 -8.03 0.37
CA ILE A 148 -7.00 -6.73 1.03
C ILE A 148 -7.90 -6.89 2.25
N THR A 149 -9.01 -7.61 2.12
CA THR A 149 -9.95 -7.84 3.22
C THR A 149 -9.28 -8.56 4.40
N ALA A 150 -8.42 -9.54 4.14
CA ALA A 150 -7.66 -10.25 5.17
C ALA A 150 -6.68 -9.35 5.95
N GLN A 151 -6.27 -8.21 5.38
CA GLN A 151 -5.35 -7.25 5.99
C GLN A 151 -6.05 -5.97 6.49
N THR A 152 -7.38 -5.95 6.50
CA THR A 152 -8.17 -4.76 6.86
C THR A 152 -8.68 -4.89 8.29
N PRO A 153 -8.24 -4.03 9.23
CA PRO A 153 -8.78 -4.02 10.59
C PRO A 153 -10.20 -3.45 10.62
N THR A 154 -10.94 -3.74 11.68
CA THR A 154 -12.35 -3.36 11.84
C THR A 154 -12.60 -1.84 11.84
N GLN A 155 -11.59 -1.05 12.15
CA GLN A 155 -11.62 0.41 12.12
C GLN A 155 -11.64 0.99 10.70
N ILE A 156 -11.29 0.20 9.69
CA ILE A 156 -11.26 0.62 8.29
C ILE A 156 -12.44 -0.02 7.57
N LYS A 157 -13.36 0.81 7.08
CA LYS A 157 -14.50 0.37 6.29
C LYS A 157 -14.17 0.47 4.81
N MET A 158 -14.31 -0.65 4.08
CA MET A 158 -13.97 -0.73 2.66
C MET A 158 -15.17 -1.07 1.79
N THR A 159 -15.23 -0.44 0.62
CA THR A 159 -16.07 -0.85 -0.51
C THR A 159 -15.21 -1.10 -1.74
N TYR A 160 -15.66 -2.02 -2.59
CA TYR A 160 -14.93 -2.48 -3.76
C TYR A 160 -15.81 -2.34 -5.00
N ASN A 161 -15.37 -1.52 -5.95
CA ASN A 161 -16.05 -1.30 -7.23
C ASN A 161 -15.04 -1.32 -8.39
N TRP A 162 -14.27 -2.41 -8.46
CA TRP A 162 -13.20 -2.54 -9.44
C TRP A 162 -13.01 -4.01 -9.83
N SER A 163 -13.23 -4.33 -11.10
CA SER A 163 -13.18 -5.71 -11.60
C SER A 163 -11.82 -6.39 -11.44
N VAL A 164 -10.72 -5.62 -11.45
CA VAL A 164 -9.36 -6.15 -11.21
C VAL A 164 -9.28 -6.86 -9.85
N LEU A 165 -10.02 -6.40 -8.84
CA LEU A 165 -10.00 -6.96 -7.50
C LEU A 165 -10.64 -8.34 -7.40
N THR A 166 -11.51 -8.71 -8.35
CA THR A 166 -12.20 -10.01 -8.39
C THR A 166 -11.55 -11.04 -9.29
N THR A 167 -10.46 -10.65 -9.99
CA THR A 167 -9.68 -11.58 -10.81
C THR A 167 -9.03 -12.64 -9.92
N GLN A 168 -9.16 -13.92 -10.34
CA GLN A 168 -8.54 -15.05 -9.65
C GLN A 168 -7.07 -15.16 -10.03
N TYR A 169 -6.20 -15.27 -9.05
CA TYR A 169 -4.77 -15.48 -9.20
C TYR A 169 -4.36 -16.82 -8.59
N PRO A 170 -3.52 -17.61 -9.27
CA PRO A 170 -2.99 -18.85 -8.69
C PRO A 170 -2.16 -18.62 -7.44
N VAL A 171 -1.46 -17.49 -7.39
CA VAL A 171 -0.61 -17.07 -6.28
C VAL A 171 -0.80 -15.57 -6.07
N LEU A 172 -0.97 -15.15 -4.83
CA LEU A 172 -0.90 -13.75 -4.39
C LEU A 172 -0.04 -13.68 -3.13
N SER A 173 0.96 -12.82 -3.13
CA SER A 173 1.85 -12.69 -1.99
C SER A 173 2.05 -11.24 -1.54
N LEU A 174 2.30 -11.06 -0.24
CA LEU A 174 2.77 -9.81 0.36
C LEU A 174 4.17 -10.02 0.92
N SER A 175 5.08 -9.12 0.55
CA SER A 175 6.50 -9.16 0.94
C SER A 175 6.89 -8.10 1.96
N LEU A 176 5.92 -7.47 2.62
CA LEU A 176 6.15 -6.24 3.38
C LEU A 176 7.00 -6.44 4.64
N GLY A 177 6.96 -7.63 5.24
CA GLY A 177 7.83 -8.04 6.34
C GLY A 177 9.16 -8.67 5.92
N ALA A 178 9.44 -8.76 4.61
CA ALA A 178 10.64 -9.43 4.12
C ALA A 178 11.92 -8.61 4.41
N PRO A 179 13.07 -9.27 4.69
CA PRO A 179 14.33 -8.59 5.00
C PRO A 179 14.83 -7.66 3.90
N GLY A 180 14.47 -7.92 2.63
CA GLY A 180 14.80 -7.08 1.48
C GLY A 180 14.00 -5.79 1.37
N ASN A 181 12.98 -5.58 2.18
CA ASN A 181 12.16 -4.36 2.17
C ASN A 181 12.89 -3.19 2.87
N ILE A 182 13.96 -2.72 2.25
CA ILE A 182 14.86 -1.66 2.80
C ILE A 182 14.09 -0.37 3.03
N ASN A 183 13.20 -0.01 2.14
CA ASN A 183 12.40 1.21 2.21
C ASN A 183 11.16 1.04 3.10
N ARG A 184 10.95 -0.14 3.66
CA ARG A 184 9.82 -0.48 4.54
C ARG A 184 8.47 -0.06 3.97
N ALA A 185 8.19 -0.50 2.75
CA ALA A 185 6.85 -0.33 2.18
C ALA A 185 5.82 -0.97 3.12
N SER A 186 4.89 -0.17 3.60
CA SER A 186 3.79 -0.58 4.47
C SER A 186 2.63 -1.16 3.64
N PHE A 187 1.60 -1.67 4.29
CA PHE A 187 0.39 -2.10 3.58
C PHE A 187 -0.34 -0.91 2.92
N TYR A 188 -0.25 0.29 3.50
CA TYR A 188 -0.72 1.51 2.85
C TYR A 188 0.02 1.77 1.54
N ASP A 189 1.36 1.72 1.55
CA ASP A 189 2.18 1.89 0.36
C ASP A 189 1.87 0.82 -0.71
N TYR A 190 1.70 -0.44 -0.29
CA TYR A 190 1.30 -1.53 -1.17
C TYR A 190 -0.03 -1.24 -1.87
N LEU A 191 -1.03 -0.75 -1.11
CA LEU A 191 -2.34 -0.45 -1.69
C LEU A 191 -2.25 0.69 -2.71
N ILE A 192 -1.52 1.75 -2.40
CA ILE A 192 -1.29 2.87 -3.33
C ILE A 192 -0.50 2.40 -4.56
N TRP A 193 0.55 1.59 -4.37
CA TRP A 193 1.29 0.97 -5.46
C TRP A 193 0.39 0.13 -6.37
N LEU A 194 -0.51 -0.69 -5.79
CA LEU A 194 -1.47 -1.50 -6.53
C LEU A 194 -2.41 -0.61 -7.37
N VAL A 195 -2.97 0.43 -6.75
CA VAL A 195 -3.86 1.39 -7.40
C VAL A 195 -3.15 2.11 -8.55
N ASP A 196 -1.93 2.60 -8.33
CA ASP A 196 -1.14 3.28 -9.36
C ASP A 196 -0.79 2.33 -10.51
N THR A 197 -0.27 1.15 -10.20
CA THR A 197 0.19 0.19 -11.23
C THR A 197 -0.95 -0.42 -12.04
N GLN A 198 -2.16 -0.50 -11.50
CA GLN A 198 -3.35 -1.03 -12.16
C GLN A 198 -4.31 0.07 -12.64
N ASN A 199 -3.92 1.34 -12.53
CA ASN A 199 -4.71 2.51 -12.92
C ASN A 199 -6.12 2.53 -12.30
N GLY A 200 -6.19 2.29 -11.00
CA GLY A 200 -7.40 2.43 -10.20
C GLY A 200 -7.43 3.76 -9.45
N VAL A 201 -8.42 3.89 -8.58
CA VAL A 201 -8.53 5.01 -7.65
C VAL A 201 -8.81 4.51 -6.23
N PHE A 202 -8.21 5.19 -5.26
CA PHE A 202 -8.44 5.00 -3.84
C PHE A 202 -9.07 6.27 -3.29
N LEU A 203 -10.31 6.17 -2.85
CA LEU A 203 -11.13 7.29 -2.41
C LEU A 203 -11.53 7.11 -0.95
N TYR A 204 -11.61 8.22 -0.24
CA TYR A 204 -12.10 8.30 1.13
C TYR A 204 -13.29 9.26 1.21
N ASP A 205 -14.41 8.75 1.67
CA ASP A 205 -15.59 9.56 1.99
C ASP A 205 -15.53 9.96 3.47
N ILE A 206 -15.28 11.23 3.70
CA ILE A 206 -15.17 11.84 5.03
C ILE A 206 -16.49 11.75 5.80
N ALA A 207 -17.63 11.88 5.13
CA ALA A 207 -18.94 11.90 5.77
C ALA A 207 -19.32 10.53 6.36
N THR A 208 -18.95 9.44 5.67
CA THR A 208 -19.26 8.07 6.08
C THR A 208 -18.07 7.35 6.74
N ASN A 209 -16.88 7.96 6.75
CA ASN A 209 -15.62 7.36 7.18
C ASN A 209 -15.38 6.02 6.48
N GLN A 210 -15.47 6.02 5.14
CA GLN A 210 -15.41 4.82 4.32
C GLN A 210 -14.47 4.99 3.14
N TYR A 211 -13.69 3.95 2.84
CA TYR A 211 -12.82 3.91 1.66
C TYR A 211 -13.47 3.14 0.53
N THR A 212 -13.16 3.55 -0.69
CA THR A 212 -13.60 2.88 -1.90
C THR A 212 -12.41 2.64 -2.82
N LEU A 213 -12.22 1.38 -3.26
CA LEU A 213 -11.36 1.04 -4.37
C LEU A 213 -12.22 0.87 -5.61
N SER A 214 -11.99 1.71 -6.62
CA SER A 214 -12.76 1.66 -7.86
C SER A 214 -11.88 1.85 -9.10
N ALA A 215 -12.44 1.55 -10.27
CA ALA A 215 -11.75 1.76 -11.54
C ALA A 215 -11.59 3.25 -11.88
N ASN A 216 -12.58 4.07 -11.51
CA ASN A 216 -12.63 5.49 -11.83
C ASN A 216 -13.32 6.27 -10.72
N VAL A 217 -13.11 7.58 -10.70
CA VAL A 217 -13.89 8.51 -9.86
C VAL A 217 -15.28 8.68 -10.47
N ALA A 218 -16.32 8.65 -9.63
CA ALA A 218 -17.65 9.01 -10.08
C ALA A 218 -17.67 10.45 -10.63
N SER A 219 -18.29 10.61 -11.79
CA SER A 219 -18.46 11.93 -12.45
C SER A 219 -19.91 12.42 -12.42
N SER A 220 -20.80 11.68 -11.76
CA SER A 220 -22.22 11.96 -11.65
C SER A 220 -22.59 12.45 -10.25
N GLY A 221 -23.51 13.39 -10.18
CA GLY A 221 -24.01 14.00 -8.95
C GLY A 221 -24.49 15.42 -9.19
N THR A 222 -25.13 16.01 -8.21
CA THR A 222 -25.51 17.43 -8.23
C THR A 222 -24.30 18.26 -7.85
N ALA A 223 -23.95 19.23 -8.69
CA ALA A 223 -22.89 20.19 -8.37
C ALA A 223 -23.40 21.26 -7.40
N GLU A 224 -22.60 21.57 -6.40
CA GLU A 224 -22.85 22.65 -5.46
C GLU A 224 -22.37 23.99 -6.03
N SER A 225 -23.20 25.01 -5.96
CA SER A 225 -22.82 26.34 -6.39
C SER A 225 -21.92 27.05 -5.39
N LEU A 226 -20.71 27.39 -5.81
CA LEU A 226 -19.79 28.18 -4.99
C LEU A 226 -20.30 29.63 -4.85
N ASN A 227 -20.29 30.13 -3.63
CA ASN A 227 -20.79 31.46 -3.32
C ASN A 227 -19.70 32.52 -3.58
N PRO A 228 -19.92 33.49 -4.53
CA PRO A 228 -18.96 34.54 -4.82
C PRO A 228 -18.66 35.47 -3.62
N LEU A 229 -19.56 35.56 -2.64
CA LEU A 229 -19.36 36.39 -1.45
C LEU A 229 -18.38 35.78 -0.44
N GLU A 230 -18.11 34.50 -0.54
CA GLU A 230 -17.18 33.77 0.32
C GLU A 230 -15.76 33.72 -0.25
N ILE A 231 -15.61 33.96 -1.57
CA ILE A 231 -14.36 33.78 -2.30
C ILE A 231 -13.64 35.11 -2.48
N ALA A 232 -12.36 35.15 -2.06
CA ALA A 232 -11.49 36.30 -2.25
C ALA A 232 -10.91 36.35 -3.67
N LYS A 233 -10.39 35.22 -4.13
CA LYS A 233 -9.76 35.09 -5.44
C LYS A 233 -9.69 33.62 -5.88
N PHE A 234 -9.53 33.43 -7.17
CA PHE A 234 -9.32 32.14 -7.78
C PHE A 234 -8.44 32.27 -9.03
N GLY A 235 -7.79 31.20 -9.42
CA GLY A 235 -6.96 31.18 -10.62
C GLY A 235 -6.81 29.77 -11.16
N MET A 236 -6.14 29.66 -12.30
CA MET A 236 -5.91 28.40 -12.98
C MET A 236 -4.42 28.06 -12.95
N SER A 237 -4.10 26.81 -12.72
CA SER A 237 -2.77 26.22 -12.88
C SER A 237 -2.82 25.07 -13.87
N TYR A 238 -1.66 24.80 -14.46
CA TYR A 238 -1.49 23.73 -15.44
C TYR A 238 -0.53 22.72 -14.85
N PRO A 239 -0.98 21.48 -14.55
CA PRO A 239 -0.11 20.42 -14.08
C PRO A 239 0.98 20.07 -15.09
N GLU A 240 2.03 19.41 -14.61
CA GLU A 240 3.12 18.94 -15.46
C GLU A 240 2.61 17.94 -16.50
N VAL A 241 2.99 18.15 -17.77
CA VAL A 241 2.59 17.30 -18.89
C VAL A 241 3.64 16.23 -19.15
N ARG A 242 3.21 14.98 -19.28
CA ARG A 242 4.09 13.85 -19.62
C ARG A 242 4.62 14.00 -21.04
N ARG A 243 5.94 14.13 -21.18
CA ARG A 243 6.64 14.34 -22.45
C ARG A 243 7.30 13.08 -23.00
N TYR A 244 7.19 11.94 -22.33
CA TYR A 244 7.80 10.69 -22.76
C TYR A 244 6.89 9.87 -23.66
N GLN A 245 7.51 9.08 -24.56
CA GLN A 245 6.87 8.01 -25.29
C GLN A 245 6.80 6.77 -24.40
N ALA A 246 5.62 6.33 -23.99
CA ALA A 246 5.48 5.05 -23.30
C ALA A 246 5.50 3.89 -24.29
N ASN A 247 6.26 2.83 -23.98
CA ASN A 247 6.35 1.62 -24.77
C ASN A 247 6.16 0.39 -23.91
N VAL A 248 5.46 -0.62 -24.42
CA VAL A 248 5.41 -1.96 -23.85
C VAL A 248 6.30 -2.87 -24.69
N LEU A 249 7.32 -3.45 -24.06
CA LEU A 249 8.32 -4.31 -24.68
C LEU A 249 8.08 -5.75 -24.21
N ASN A 250 7.65 -6.64 -25.11
CA ASN A 250 7.55 -8.05 -24.80
C ASN A 250 8.88 -8.74 -25.12
N ALA A 251 9.59 -9.16 -24.09
CA ALA A 251 10.88 -9.84 -24.18
C ALA A 251 10.75 -11.36 -24.33
N TYR A 252 9.52 -11.91 -24.44
CA TYR A 252 9.33 -13.33 -24.64
C TYR A 252 9.87 -13.76 -26.01
N SER A 253 10.89 -14.63 -26.00
CA SER A 253 11.69 -14.93 -27.21
C SER A 253 10.89 -15.52 -28.37
N ALA A 254 9.81 -16.26 -28.08
CA ALA A 254 8.93 -16.80 -29.12
C ALA A 254 7.99 -15.74 -29.74
N SER A 255 7.81 -14.60 -29.09
CA SER A 255 6.95 -13.52 -29.57
C SER A 255 7.47 -12.13 -29.15
N PRO A 256 8.70 -11.75 -29.57
CA PRO A 256 9.24 -10.45 -29.22
C PRO A 256 8.45 -9.35 -29.92
N LYS A 257 8.05 -8.33 -29.19
CA LYS A 257 7.27 -7.23 -29.77
C LYS A 257 7.42 -5.95 -28.95
N THR A 258 7.50 -4.83 -29.66
CA THR A 258 7.39 -3.51 -29.08
C THR A 258 6.11 -2.84 -29.53
N THR A 259 5.33 -2.30 -28.61
CA THR A 259 4.13 -1.52 -28.92
C THR A 259 4.22 -0.18 -28.20
N SER A 260 4.14 0.90 -28.97
CA SER A 260 4.13 2.26 -28.44
C SER A 260 2.70 2.69 -28.06
N VAL A 261 2.57 3.37 -26.93
CA VAL A 261 1.35 4.03 -26.50
C VAL A 261 1.32 5.44 -27.08
N SER A 262 0.22 5.82 -27.71
CA SER A 262 0.10 7.15 -28.34
C SER A 262 0.19 8.26 -27.28
N ASN A 263 1.09 9.24 -27.51
CA ASN A 263 1.20 10.48 -26.74
C ASN A 263 1.50 11.64 -27.70
N SER A 264 0.51 12.47 -27.94
CA SER A 264 0.64 13.65 -28.82
C SER A 264 1.58 14.73 -28.26
N GLN A 265 1.92 14.66 -26.97
CA GLN A 265 2.76 15.64 -26.26
C GLN A 265 4.20 15.16 -26.08
N MET A 266 4.54 14.00 -26.65
CA MET A 266 5.88 13.44 -26.52
C MET A 266 6.95 14.32 -27.15
N VAL A 267 8.16 14.26 -26.60
CA VAL A 267 9.37 14.87 -27.16
C VAL A 267 10.41 13.77 -27.39
N SER A 268 10.78 13.55 -28.65
CA SER A 268 11.83 12.56 -28.98
C SER A 268 13.20 13.01 -28.46
N PRO A 269 14.02 12.11 -27.88
CA PRO A 269 13.86 10.65 -27.72
C PRO A 269 13.42 10.22 -26.30
N ILE A 270 12.71 11.07 -25.56
CA ILE A 270 12.32 10.77 -24.17
C ILE A 270 11.36 9.59 -24.14
N ARG A 271 11.69 8.54 -23.36
CA ARG A 271 10.96 7.27 -23.34
C ARG A 271 10.71 6.76 -21.92
N TYR A 272 9.61 6.03 -21.78
CA TYR A 272 9.30 5.18 -20.63
C TYR A 272 9.02 3.77 -21.14
N ASP A 273 9.95 2.85 -20.97
CA ASP A 273 9.86 1.49 -21.46
C ASP A 273 9.43 0.53 -20.34
N TYR A 274 8.30 -0.14 -20.53
CA TYR A 274 7.83 -1.23 -19.67
C TYR A 274 8.21 -2.56 -20.30
N ILE A 275 9.13 -3.29 -19.66
CA ILE A 275 9.60 -4.60 -20.14
C ILE A 275 8.78 -5.70 -19.45
N ALA A 276 8.23 -6.61 -20.22
CA ALA A 276 7.50 -7.78 -19.77
C ALA A 276 7.89 -9.03 -20.56
N SER A 277 7.52 -10.19 -20.07
CA SER A 277 7.70 -11.47 -20.76
C SER A 277 6.35 -12.20 -20.77
N TYR A 278 5.53 -11.91 -21.76
CA TYR A 278 4.19 -12.46 -21.92
C TYR A 278 4.17 -13.59 -22.95
N PRO A 279 3.82 -14.82 -22.53
CA PRO A 279 3.65 -15.93 -23.47
C PRO A 279 2.40 -15.79 -24.35
N ILE A 280 1.42 -15.00 -23.94
CA ILE A 280 0.13 -14.83 -24.62
C ILE A 280 0.01 -13.39 -25.14
N ALA A 281 -0.45 -13.25 -26.39
CA ALA A 281 -0.61 -11.94 -27.03
C ALA A 281 -1.67 -11.05 -26.34
N SER A 282 -2.72 -11.65 -25.74
CA SER A 282 -3.76 -10.92 -24.99
C SER A 282 -3.21 -10.16 -23.79
N ASP A 283 -2.22 -10.72 -23.09
CA ASP A 283 -1.63 -10.09 -21.90
C ASP A 283 -0.86 -8.82 -22.29
N MET A 284 -0.15 -8.87 -23.42
CA MET A 284 0.48 -7.69 -23.97
C MET A 284 -0.55 -6.62 -24.36
N THR A 285 -1.65 -7.01 -25.00
CA THR A 285 -2.73 -6.08 -25.36
C THR A 285 -3.35 -5.44 -24.12
N SER A 286 -3.61 -6.22 -23.10
CA SER A 286 -4.12 -5.74 -21.81
C SER A 286 -3.16 -4.73 -21.16
N ARG A 287 -1.86 -5.02 -21.21
CA ARG A 287 -0.85 -4.10 -20.68
C ARG A 287 -0.79 -2.79 -21.48
N VAL A 288 -0.85 -2.83 -22.81
CA VAL A 288 -0.90 -1.63 -23.65
C VAL A 288 -2.13 -0.78 -23.33
N THR A 289 -3.28 -1.40 -23.14
CA THR A 289 -4.52 -0.72 -22.73
C THR A 289 -4.35 -0.03 -21.38
N LEU A 290 -3.75 -0.71 -20.41
CA LEU A 290 -3.47 -0.16 -19.09
C LEU A 290 -2.52 1.04 -19.16
N GLU A 291 -1.41 0.95 -19.88
CA GLU A 291 -0.47 2.06 -20.04
C GLU A 291 -1.11 3.24 -20.80
N THR A 292 -2.02 2.97 -21.73
CA THR A 292 -2.80 4.02 -22.39
C THR A 292 -3.68 4.79 -21.40
N ALA A 293 -4.36 4.06 -20.51
CA ALA A 293 -5.19 4.69 -19.47
C ALA A 293 -4.35 5.48 -18.47
N ARG A 294 -3.15 4.98 -18.12
CA ARG A 294 -2.20 5.67 -17.22
C ARG A 294 -1.61 6.95 -17.82
N MET A 295 -1.70 7.15 -19.14
CA MET A 295 -1.30 8.42 -19.79
C MET A 295 -2.27 9.56 -19.54
N ASN A 296 -3.51 9.28 -19.09
CA ASN A 296 -4.47 10.31 -18.75
C ASN A 296 -3.96 11.17 -17.58
N GLN A 297 -4.05 12.48 -17.74
CA GLN A 297 -3.64 13.47 -16.74
C GLN A 297 -4.65 14.60 -16.69
N PRO A 298 -4.86 15.23 -15.52
CA PRO A 298 -5.58 16.50 -15.42
C PRO A 298 -4.91 17.55 -16.29
N LEU A 299 -5.67 18.23 -17.14
CA LEU A 299 -5.14 19.29 -18.00
C LEU A 299 -5.02 20.61 -17.29
N THR A 300 -5.94 20.88 -16.35
CA THR A 300 -6.02 22.14 -15.62
C THR A 300 -6.51 21.91 -14.21
N GLU A 301 -6.04 22.76 -13.30
CA GLU A 301 -6.53 22.86 -11.92
C GLU A 301 -6.94 24.29 -11.64
N VAL A 302 -8.00 24.45 -10.86
CA VAL A 302 -8.47 25.77 -10.40
C VAL A 302 -8.26 25.85 -8.89
N TRP A 303 -7.45 26.78 -8.44
CA TRP A 303 -7.30 27.06 -7.02
C TRP A 303 -8.25 28.21 -6.62
N VAL A 304 -8.83 28.08 -5.43
CA VAL A 304 -9.79 29.03 -4.86
C VAL A 304 -9.35 29.36 -3.44
N GLU A 305 -9.25 30.65 -3.12
CA GLU A 305 -8.99 31.14 -1.76
C GLU A 305 -10.23 31.91 -1.27
N TYR A 306 -10.58 31.65 -0.03
CA TYR A 306 -11.74 32.19 0.63
C TYR A 306 -11.41 33.48 1.39
N GLN A 307 -12.42 34.34 1.58
CA GLN A 307 -12.41 35.53 2.47
C GLN A 307 -13.40 35.41 3.62
N LYS A 308 -14.16 34.32 3.65
CA LYS A 308 -15.05 33.89 4.72
C LYS A 308 -15.04 32.35 4.76
N VAL A 309 -15.35 31.77 5.91
CA VAL A 309 -15.59 30.34 5.97
C VAL A 309 -16.78 29.99 5.09
N GLN A 310 -16.63 28.99 4.25
CA GLN A 310 -17.73 28.48 3.44
C GLN A 310 -18.84 27.92 4.34
N LEU A 311 -20.08 28.28 4.08
CA LEU A 311 -21.21 27.83 4.88
C LEU A 311 -21.59 26.38 4.59
N GLN A 312 -21.23 25.89 3.42
CA GLN A 312 -21.50 24.52 3.02
C GLN A 312 -20.18 23.73 2.85
N PHE A 313 -20.10 22.56 3.48
CA PHE A 313 -18.93 21.71 3.35
C PHE A 313 -18.83 21.12 1.95
N THR A 314 -17.68 21.32 1.30
CA THR A 314 -17.38 20.78 -0.02
C THR A 314 -16.13 19.91 0.06
N PRO A 315 -16.24 18.65 0.57
CA PRO A 315 -15.10 17.76 0.73
C PRO A 315 -14.49 17.33 -0.62
N PRO A 316 -13.28 16.77 -0.63
CA PRO A 316 -12.69 16.18 -1.82
C PRO A 316 -13.63 15.15 -2.47
N GLY A 317 -13.75 15.21 -3.80
CA GLY A 317 -14.69 14.41 -4.59
C GLY A 317 -16.04 15.07 -4.86
N GLN A 318 -16.45 16.09 -4.07
CA GLN A 318 -17.68 16.83 -4.29
C GLN A 318 -17.62 17.61 -5.62
N LEU A 319 -18.75 17.58 -6.36
CA LEU A 319 -18.91 18.41 -7.55
C LEU A 319 -19.30 19.83 -7.17
N VAL A 320 -18.66 20.80 -7.80
CA VAL A 320 -18.90 22.23 -7.58
C VAL A 320 -18.97 22.96 -8.91
N GLU A 321 -19.68 24.10 -8.93
CA GLU A 321 -19.82 24.93 -10.13
C GLU A 321 -19.84 26.44 -9.83
N PHE A 322 -19.53 27.24 -10.84
CA PHE A 322 -19.62 28.70 -10.84
C PHE A 322 -20.74 29.08 -11.78
N ASN A 323 -21.91 29.38 -11.25
CA ASN A 323 -23.10 29.64 -12.05
C ASN A 323 -23.86 30.93 -11.65
N ASN A 324 -25.10 31.11 -12.13
CA ASN A 324 -25.90 32.28 -11.87
C ASN A 324 -26.54 32.38 -10.48
N SER A 325 -26.49 31.33 -9.68
CA SER A 325 -27.16 31.29 -8.38
C SER A 325 -26.26 30.64 -7.32
N PRO A 326 -25.58 31.44 -6.53
CA PRO A 326 -25.45 32.91 -6.53
C PRO A 326 -24.72 33.46 -7.76
N ALA A 327 -25.03 34.67 -8.14
CA ALA A 327 -24.66 35.24 -9.43
C ALA A 327 -23.17 35.52 -9.61
N TRP A 328 -22.50 34.63 -10.31
CA TRP A 328 -21.16 34.84 -10.84
C TRP A 328 -21.21 35.66 -12.14
N ASN A 329 -20.21 36.48 -12.38
CA ASN A 329 -20.06 37.14 -13.66
C ASN A 329 -19.81 36.11 -14.77
N SER A 330 -20.64 36.11 -15.82
CA SER A 330 -20.54 35.14 -16.91
C SER A 330 -19.23 35.24 -17.74
N SER A 331 -18.45 36.29 -17.56
CA SER A 331 -17.18 36.51 -18.25
C SER A 331 -15.99 35.83 -17.56
N ILE A 332 -16.14 35.23 -16.36
CA ILE A 332 -15.06 34.52 -15.70
C ILE A 332 -14.76 33.22 -16.43
N PHE A 333 -13.49 32.80 -16.45
CA PHE A 333 -13.04 31.66 -17.24
C PHE A 333 -13.60 30.29 -16.75
N VAL A 334 -14.10 30.22 -15.52
CA VAL A 334 -14.68 29.02 -14.90
C VAL A 334 -16.22 28.96 -15.02
N TYR A 335 -16.88 30.02 -15.50
CA TYR A 335 -18.33 30.10 -15.55
C TYR A 335 -18.98 28.98 -16.35
N GLY A 336 -20.04 28.39 -15.80
CA GLY A 336 -20.82 27.34 -16.45
C GLY A 336 -20.07 26.01 -16.58
N LYS A 337 -18.95 25.83 -15.87
CA LYS A 337 -18.20 24.60 -15.85
C LYS A 337 -18.33 23.93 -14.50
N THR A 338 -18.40 22.60 -14.53
CA THR A 338 -18.43 21.76 -13.34
C THR A 338 -17.03 21.22 -13.04
N TYR A 339 -16.65 21.27 -11.79
CA TYR A 339 -15.39 20.82 -11.26
C TYR A 339 -15.61 19.80 -10.14
N LYS A 340 -14.56 19.03 -9.78
CA LYS A 340 -14.47 18.23 -8.55
C LYS A 340 -13.50 18.90 -7.59
N VAL A 341 -13.81 18.89 -6.32
CA VAL A 341 -12.85 19.29 -5.28
C VAL A 341 -11.74 18.24 -5.21
N LYS A 342 -10.50 18.68 -5.44
CA LYS A 342 -9.30 17.84 -5.38
C LYS A 342 -8.70 17.87 -3.97
N THR A 343 -8.52 19.06 -3.40
CA THR A 343 -8.01 19.24 -2.04
C THR A 343 -8.83 20.29 -1.32
N TRP A 344 -8.94 20.14 -0.01
CA TRP A 344 -9.57 21.10 0.88
C TRP A 344 -8.64 21.35 2.06
N ARG A 345 -8.33 22.61 2.34
CA ARG A 345 -7.39 22.98 3.39
C ARG A 345 -7.95 24.09 4.25
N LEU A 346 -7.82 23.94 5.56
CA LEU A 346 -8.16 24.94 6.57
C LEU A 346 -6.99 25.06 7.54
N ASN A 347 -6.54 26.29 7.78
CA ASN A 347 -5.64 26.63 8.85
C ASN A 347 -6.29 27.75 9.67
N ALA A 348 -6.47 27.54 10.97
CA ALA A 348 -7.12 28.50 11.85
C ALA A 348 -6.31 28.62 13.16
N HIS A 349 -6.00 29.85 13.54
CA HIS A 349 -5.30 30.17 14.78
C HIS A 349 -6.07 31.22 15.55
N VAL A 350 -6.13 31.11 16.88
CA VAL A 350 -6.77 32.13 17.73
C VAL A 350 -6.10 33.49 17.53
N VAL A 351 -6.90 34.54 17.45
CA VAL A 351 -6.40 35.90 17.29
C VAL A 351 -5.80 36.44 18.61
N ASP A 352 -6.38 36.04 19.75
CA ASP A 352 -5.91 36.45 21.07
C ASP A 352 -4.73 35.56 21.53
N GLU A 353 -3.58 36.16 21.75
CA GLU A 353 -2.40 35.46 22.29
C GLU A 353 -2.61 34.99 23.74
N ASN A 354 -3.51 35.63 24.49
CA ASN A 354 -3.86 35.21 25.83
C ASN A 354 -4.88 34.07 25.79
N CYS A 355 -4.39 32.85 25.91
CA CYS A 355 -5.18 31.61 25.86
C CYS A 355 -6.33 31.54 26.91
N LEU A 356 -6.32 32.38 27.93
CA LEU A 356 -7.33 32.40 29.00
C LEU A 356 -8.58 33.23 28.66
N VAL A 357 -8.51 34.12 27.69
CA VAL A 357 -9.62 35.03 27.36
C VAL A 357 -10.86 34.25 26.91
N ASN A 358 -10.66 33.14 26.19
CA ASN A 358 -11.72 32.36 25.61
C ASN A 358 -12.01 31.03 26.34
N LEU A 359 -11.34 30.75 27.48
CA LEU A 359 -11.53 29.49 28.19
C LEU A 359 -12.99 29.18 28.47
N ASN A 360 -13.40 27.96 28.13
CA ASN A 360 -14.76 27.43 28.30
C ASN A 360 -15.87 28.15 27.53
N ASN A 361 -15.53 29.08 26.63
CA ASN A 361 -16.49 29.72 25.75
C ASN A 361 -17.02 28.72 24.69
N ALA A 362 -18.22 28.99 24.18
CA ALA A 362 -18.84 28.20 23.13
C ALA A 362 -18.21 28.43 21.75
N TYR A 363 -17.33 29.41 21.60
CA TYR A 363 -16.62 29.75 20.36
C TYR A 363 -15.26 30.38 20.67
N GLY A 364 -14.43 30.44 19.64
CA GLY A 364 -13.19 31.22 19.62
C GLY A 364 -13.14 32.13 18.39
N LYS A 365 -12.36 33.20 18.46
CA LYS A 365 -12.10 34.09 17.34
C LYS A 365 -10.79 33.70 16.68
N TYR A 366 -10.87 33.33 15.39
CA TYR A 366 -9.74 32.81 14.66
C TYR A 366 -9.31 33.70 13.49
N SER A 367 -8.02 33.75 13.24
CA SER A 367 -7.43 34.11 11.96
C SER A 367 -7.45 32.86 11.10
N VAL A 368 -8.11 32.90 9.97
CA VAL A 368 -8.39 31.72 9.13
C VAL A 368 -7.74 31.88 7.75
N ASP A 369 -7.10 30.84 7.28
CA ASP A 369 -6.69 30.63 5.89
C ASP A 369 -7.40 29.38 5.36
N HIS A 370 -8.26 29.56 4.36
CA HIS A 370 -9.06 28.50 3.78
C HIS A 370 -8.94 28.49 2.26
N SER A 371 -8.70 27.32 1.70
CA SER A 371 -8.53 27.14 0.26
C SER A 371 -8.98 25.76 -0.21
N ILE A 372 -9.41 25.70 -1.48
CA ILE A 372 -9.66 24.44 -2.19
C ILE A 372 -8.95 24.45 -3.53
N VAL A 373 -8.60 23.27 -4.01
CA VAL A 373 -8.13 23.04 -5.38
C VAL A 373 -9.15 22.17 -6.08
N LEU A 374 -9.51 22.57 -7.28
CA LEU A 374 -10.51 21.94 -8.12
C LEU A 374 -9.84 21.30 -9.34
N MET A 375 -10.34 20.16 -9.75
CA MET A 375 -10.01 19.50 -11.01
C MET A 375 -11.24 19.43 -11.90
N THR A 376 -11.06 19.26 -13.21
CA THR A 376 -12.17 19.13 -14.15
C THR A 376 -13.05 17.93 -13.78
N SER A 377 -14.37 18.07 -13.81
CA SER A 377 -15.31 16.99 -13.43
C SER A 377 -15.17 15.72 -14.28
N THR A 378 -14.69 15.86 -15.53
CA THR A 378 -14.44 14.75 -16.45
C THR A 378 -13.12 14.02 -16.22
N ASP A 379 -12.23 14.55 -15.39
CA ASP A 379 -10.98 13.88 -15.07
C ASP A 379 -11.27 12.61 -14.26
N LEU A 380 -10.78 11.48 -14.78
CA LEU A 380 -10.97 10.16 -14.17
C LEU A 380 -9.87 9.80 -13.18
N CYS A 381 -8.76 10.52 -13.22
CA CYS A 381 -7.59 10.28 -12.36
C CYS A 381 -7.69 11.09 -11.08
N VAL A 382 -7.19 10.52 -9.99
CA VAL A 382 -6.99 11.19 -8.70
C VAL A 382 -5.51 11.13 -8.37
N PRO A 383 -4.91 12.24 -7.91
CA PRO A 383 -3.54 12.17 -7.44
C PRO A 383 -3.44 11.20 -6.26
N LEU A 384 -2.39 10.40 -6.27
CA LEU A 384 -2.07 9.48 -5.20
C LEU A 384 -0.96 10.08 -4.31
N PRO A 385 -0.88 9.70 -3.04
CA PRO A 385 0.25 10.05 -2.19
C PRO A 385 1.53 9.41 -2.70
N SER A 386 2.68 9.94 -2.30
CA SER A 386 3.97 9.27 -2.47
C SER A 386 3.97 7.95 -1.68
N TYR A 387 4.57 6.92 -2.23
CA TYR A 387 4.63 5.59 -1.62
C TYR A 387 5.98 4.91 -1.88
N ASN A 388 6.33 3.98 -1.02
CA ASN A 388 7.45 3.08 -1.22
C ASN A 388 7.00 1.86 -2.02
N ILE A 389 7.80 1.45 -3.01
CA ILE A 389 7.48 0.31 -3.86
C ILE A 389 7.78 -0.98 -3.11
N PRO A 390 6.80 -1.92 -2.99
CA PRO A 390 7.04 -3.24 -2.43
C PRO A 390 8.09 -4.00 -3.25
N ILE A 391 8.99 -4.69 -2.58
CA ILE A 391 10.08 -5.42 -3.23
C ILE A 391 9.67 -6.85 -3.51
N TYR A 392 9.78 -7.24 -4.76
CA TYR A 392 9.56 -8.61 -5.24
C TYR A 392 10.72 -9.05 -6.15
N PRO A 393 11.03 -10.35 -6.22
CA PRO A 393 10.53 -11.44 -5.39
C PRO A 393 11.13 -11.43 -3.99
N PHE A 394 10.45 -12.09 -3.05
CA PHE A 394 11.06 -12.51 -1.80
C PHE A 394 11.14 -14.04 -1.76
N PHE A 395 12.02 -14.57 -0.93
CA PHE A 395 12.37 -15.99 -0.96
C PHE A 395 11.91 -16.71 0.30
N VAL A 396 11.29 -17.88 0.08
CA VAL A 396 10.84 -18.77 1.15
C VAL A 396 11.19 -20.21 0.81
N GLU A 397 11.33 -21.05 1.81
CA GLU A 397 11.51 -22.47 1.61
C GLU A 397 10.17 -23.15 1.31
N GLY A 398 10.22 -24.11 0.40
CA GLY A 398 9.09 -24.95 0.04
C GLY A 398 9.51 -26.40 -0.12
N THR A 399 8.53 -27.29 -0.15
CA THR A 399 8.70 -28.73 -0.36
C THR A 399 7.97 -29.15 -1.63
N MET A 400 8.65 -29.89 -2.48
CA MET A 400 8.08 -30.42 -3.72
C MET A 400 6.93 -31.40 -3.41
N VAL A 401 5.79 -31.24 -4.11
CA VAL A 401 4.59 -32.05 -3.94
C VAL A 401 4.23 -32.71 -5.26
N SER A 402 3.81 -33.99 -5.23
CA SER A 402 3.27 -34.66 -6.41
C SER A 402 1.77 -34.41 -6.54
N GLU A 403 1.22 -34.71 -7.72
CA GLU A 403 -0.21 -34.55 -8.01
C GLU A 403 -1.10 -35.42 -7.13
N SER A 404 -0.76 -36.70 -6.96
CA SER A 404 -1.56 -37.64 -6.16
C SER A 404 -1.35 -37.49 -4.65
N GLY A 405 -0.23 -36.90 -4.25
CA GLY A 405 0.11 -36.69 -2.85
C GLY A 405 0.67 -37.94 -2.15
N ALA A 406 0.75 -39.08 -2.81
CA ALA A 406 1.33 -40.30 -2.21
C ALA A 406 2.83 -40.16 -1.93
N ALA A 407 3.32 -40.75 -0.84
CA ALA A 407 4.73 -40.64 -0.44
C ALA A 407 5.71 -41.26 -1.46
N THR A 408 5.23 -42.19 -2.26
CA THR A 408 6.01 -42.89 -3.29
C THR A 408 5.98 -42.25 -4.66
N ASP A 409 5.19 -41.16 -4.85
CA ASP A 409 5.12 -40.50 -6.13
C ASP A 409 6.46 -39.86 -6.49
N SER A 410 6.83 -39.92 -7.76
CA SER A 410 7.94 -39.14 -8.27
C SER A 410 7.49 -37.74 -8.66
N THR A 411 8.31 -36.76 -8.35
CA THR A 411 8.01 -35.34 -8.55
C THR A 411 8.81 -34.71 -9.68
N TYR A 412 9.56 -35.49 -10.43
CA TYR A 412 10.19 -34.99 -11.66
C TYR A 412 9.19 -34.72 -12.77
N GLN A 413 7.89 -34.99 -12.56
CA GLN A 413 6.82 -34.57 -13.45
C GLN A 413 6.47 -33.12 -13.19
N PHE A 414 6.52 -32.33 -14.24
CA PHE A 414 5.98 -30.98 -14.26
C PHE A 414 4.56 -31.01 -14.87
N TYR A 415 3.81 -29.98 -14.53
CA TYR A 415 2.47 -29.76 -15.09
C TYR A 415 2.55 -28.67 -16.15
N THR A 416 1.61 -28.67 -17.09
CA THR A 416 1.50 -27.63 -18.11
C THR A 416 0.20 -26.87 -17.90
N ASP A 417 0.29 -25.55 -17.78
CA ASP A 417 -0.88 -24.69 -17.76
C ASP A 417 -1.56 -24.71 -19.13
N SER A 418 -2.84 -25.05 -19.18
CA SER A 418 -3.60 -25.22 -20.43
C SER A 418 -3.80 -23.91 -21.20
N THR A 419 -3.74 -22.76 -20.53
CA THR A 419 -3.96 -21.45 -21.14
C THR A 419 -2.67 -20.83 -21.66
N THR A 420 -1.60 -20.92 -20.86
CA THR A 420 -0.31 -20.28 -21.16
C THR A 420 0.68 -21.22 -21.83
N SER A 421 0.45 -22.53 -21.79
CA SER A 421 1.42 -23.59 -22.16
C SER A 421 2.74 -23.53 -21.39
N VAL A 422 2.77 -22.83 -20.26
CA VAL A 422 3.94 -22.74 -19.38
C VAL A 422 3.94 -23.92 -18.42
N ASN A 423 5.11 -24.54 -18.30
CA ASN A 423 5.32 -25.63 -17.37
C ASN A 423 5.55 -25.10 -15.95
N TYR A 424 5.01 -25.82 -14.96
CA TYR A 424 5.15 -25.48 -13.56
C TYR A 424 5.25 -26.73 -12.67
N TYR A 425 5.81 -26.53 -11.48
CA TYR A 425 5.76 -27.49 -10.38
C TYR A 425 4.75 -27.05 -9.32
N GLN A 426 4.27 -27.99 -8.53
CA GLN A 426 3.53 -27.72 -7.30
C GLN A 426 4.47 -27.81 -6.11
N ILE A 427 4.44 -26.77 -5.27
CA ILE A 427 5.30 -26.65 -4.10
C ILE A 427 4.44 -26.30 -2.90
N SER A 428 4.54 -27.07 -1.84
CA SER A 428 3.94 -26.76 -0.55
C SER A 428 4.84 -25.79 0.20
N ILE A 429 4.26 -24.74 0.76
CA ILE A 429 4.97 -23.73 1.56
C ILE A 429 4.60 -23.92 3.04
N PRO A 430 5.46 -24.53 3.86
CA PRO A 430 5.16 -24.84 5.26
C PRO A 430 4.90 -23.60 6.12
N LEU A 431 5.54 -22.48 5.80
CA LEU A 431 5.38 -21.22 6.53
C LEU A 431 3.92 -20.74 6.59
N TRP A 432 3.11 -21.04 5.57
CA TRP A 432 1.68 -20.70 5.50
C TRP A 432 0.82 -21.98 5.39
N GLU A 433 0.83 -22.78 6.43
CA GLU A 433 -0.05 -23.95 6.60
C GLU A 433 -0.02 -24.92 5.42
N ASN A 434 1.15 -25.07 4.79
CA ASN A 434 1.36 -25.92 3.62
C ASN A 434 0.50 -25.56 2.40
N GLN A 435 0.24 -24.25 2.18
CA GLN A 435 -0.39 -23.82 0.94
C GLN A 435 0.43 -24.23 -0.28
N ASN A 436 -0.24 -24.77 -1.30
CA ASN A 436 0.39 -25.23 -2.53
C ASN A 436 0.45 -24.11 -3.56
N VAL A 437 1.65 -23.72 -3.96
CA VAL A 437 1.88 -22.75 -5.02
C VAL A 437 2.27 -23.41 -6.33
N ARG A 438 1.84 -22.82 -7.44
CA ARG A 438 2.34 -23.16 -8.76
C ARG A 438 3.59 -22.33 -9.02
N ALA A 439 4.75 -23.00 -9.08
CA ALA A 439 6.01 -22.36 -9.39
C ALA A 439 6.46 -22.72 -10.80
N ASN A 440 6.80 -21.70 -11.60
CA ASN A 440 7.23 -21.92 -12.97
C ASN A 440 8.44 -22.87 -13.02
N TYR A 441 8.39 -23.77 -13.98
CA TYR A 441 9.50 -24.64 -14.29
C TYR A 441 10.55 -23.86 -15.08
N GLN A 442 11.71 -23.73 -14.48
CA GLN A 442 12.89 -23.22 -15.15
C GLN A 442 13.99 -24.29 -15.05
N PRO A 443 14.27 -25.01 -16.14
CA PRO A 443 15.19 -26.17 -16.10
C PRO A 443 16.68 -25.78 -15.99
N ASN A 444 16.99 -24.54 -15.84
CA ASN A 444 18.31 -23.97 -16.00
C ASN A 444 19.08 -23.88 -14.69
N PHE A 445 19.35 -25.00 -14.08
CA PHE A 445 20.32 -24.96 -12.99
C PHE A 445 21.75 -24.74 -13.52
N ASP A 446 22.03 -25.13 -14.76
CA ASP A 446 23.23 -24.75 -15.48
C ASP A 446 22.96 -24.78 -16.99
N ALA A 447 23.63 -23.90 -17.71
CA ALA A 447 23.35 -23.65 -19.11
C ALA A 447 23.28 -24.92 -19.98
N GLY A 448 22.15 -25.11 -20.56
CA GLY A 448 21.98 -25.70 -21.87
C GLY A 448 21.73 -27.21 -21.93
N GLN A 449 22.28 -28.09 -21.14
CA GLN A 449 22.20 -29.55 -21.40
C GLN A 449 21.94 -30.43 -20.17
N PHE A 450 21.95 -29.89 -18.97
CA PHE A 450 21.68 -30.63 -17.76
C PHE A 450 20.23 -30.48 -17.33
N TYR A 451 19.53 -31.56 -17.12
CA TYR A 451 18.17 -31.61 -16.66
C TYR A 451 18.11 -32.39 -15.34
N PHE A 452 17.93 -31.65 -14.24
CA PHE A 452 17.83 -32.24 -12.89
C PHE A 452 16.51 -31.79 -12.25
N PRO A 453 15.40 -32.50 -12.53
CA PRO A 453 14.13 -32.20 -11.89
C PRO A 453 14.19 -32.54 -10.40
N PRO A 454 13.54 -31.73 -9.54
CA PRO A 454 13.46 -32.02 -8.12
C PRO A 454 12.61 -33.26 -7.84
N TYR A 455 13.03 -34.03 -6.87
CA TYR A 455 12.25 -35.16 -6.35
C TYR A 455 11.18 -34.68 -5.34
N LYS A 456 10.14 -35.50 -5.15
CA LYS A 456 9.14 -35.27 -4.11
C LYS A 456 9.80 -35.11 -2.73
N ASN A 457 9.29 -34.20 -1.93
CA ASN A 457 9.81 -33.81 -0.62
C ASN A 457 11.22 -33.19 -0.64
N ALA A 458 11.79 -32.92 -1.81
CA ALA A 458 12.99 -32.10 -1.90
C ALA A 458 12.69 -30.68 -1.44
N ARG A 459 13.61 -30.09 -0.67
CA ARG A 459 13.53 -28.70 -0.25
C ARG A 459 13.99 -27.80 -1.38
N VAL A 460 13.24 -26.75 -1.63
CA VAL A 460 13.52 -25.77 -2.67
C VAL A 460 13.39 -24.35 -2.13
N LEU A 461 14.19 -23.44 -2.67
CA LEU A 461 14.02 -22.02 -2.45
C LEU A 461 13.06 -21.48 -3.51
N VAL A 462 11.93 -20.96 -3.07
CA VAL A 462 10.89 -20.42 -3.93
C VAL A 462 10.97 -18.90 -3.92
N GLY A 463 11.12 -18.29 -5.10
CA GLY A 463 10.94 -16.87 -5.30
C GLY A 463 9.46 -16.56 -5.49
N LEU A 464 8.87 -15.84 -4.54
CA LEU A 464 7.49 -15.37 -4.59
C LEU A 464 7.46 -13.94 -5.14
N GLY A 465 6.90 -13.78 -6.34
CA GLY A 465 6.53 -12.48 -6.89
C GLY A 465 5.15 -12.06 -6.39
N PHE A 466 4.68 -10.90 -6.80
CA PHE A 466 3.36 -10.40 -6.42
C PHE A 466 2.24 -11.40 -6.74
N ASN A 467 2.20 -11.93 -7.96
CA ASN A 467 1.17 -12.85 -8.46
C ASN A 467 1.74 -14.08 -9.19
N ASN A 468 2.98 -14.39 -8.95
CA ASN A 468 3.65 -15.55 -9.51
C ASN A 468 4.64 -16.17 -8.53
N ALA A 469 5.10 -17.38 -8.84
CA ALA A 469 6.16 -18.06 -8.09
C ALA A 469 7.08 -18.80 -9.06
N TYR A 470 8.34 -19.00 -8.67
CA TYR A 470 9.31 -19.78 -9.41
C TYR A 470 10.31 -20.46 -8.46
N ILE A 471 10.89 -21.56 -8.90
CA ILE A 471 11.97 -22.20 -8.16
C ILE A 471 13.26 -21.43 -8.42
N SER A 472 13.88 -20.95 -7.36
CA SER A 472 15.16 -20.23 -7.41
C SER A 472 16.36 -21.14 -7.25
N ALA A 473 16.28 -22.11 -6.33
CA ALA A 473 17.38 -23.04 -6.05
C ALA A 473 16.87 -24.32 -5.39
N PHE A 474 17.66 -25.38 -5.51
CA PHE A 474 17.57 -26.52 -4.61
C PHE A 474 18.29 -26.21 -3.30
N LEU A 475 17.71 -26.64 -2.19
CA LEU A 475 18.32 -26.48 -0.87
C LEU A 475 18.89 -27.81 -0.33
N ASP A 476 18.12 -28.88 -0.48
CA ASP A 476 18.51 -30.18 0.04
C ASP A 476 17.60 -31.27 -0.54
N TRP A 477 18.04 -32.52 -0.35
CA TRP A 477 17.23 -33.69 -0.66
C TRP A 477 16.13 -33.88 0.39
N ALA A 478 15.18 -34.77 0.08
CA ALA A 478 14.21 -35.23 1.05
C ALA A 478 14.88 -35.84 2.29
N THR A 479 14.18 -35.78 3.42
CA THR A 479 14.64 -36.37 4.68
C THR A 479 15.09 -37.82 4.48
N GLY A 480 16.29 -38.17 4.91
CA GLY A 480 16.89 -39.50 4.74
C GLY A 480 17.72 -39.69 3.46
N THR A 481 17.83 -38.65 2.60
CA THR A 481 18.65 -38.69 1.39
C THR A 481 19.91 -37.84 1.47
N ALA A 482 20.21 -37.28 2.64
CA ALA A 482 21.41 -36.49 2.85
C ALA A 482 22.66 -37.30 2.46
N LEU A 483 23.51 -36.67 1.64
CA LEU A 483 24.84 -37.21 1.35
C LEU A 483 25.61 -37.38 2.66
N THR A 484 26.25 -38.51 2.82
CA THR A 484 27.17 -38.69 3.93
C THR A 484 28.35 -37.75 3.75
N LEU A 485 28.54 -36.85 4.72
CA LEU A 485 29.65 -35.88 4.73
C LEU A 485 31.04 -36.54 4.80
N ASP A 486 31.09 -37.84 5.03
CA ASP A 486 32.32 -38.64 5.08
C ASP A 486 32.95 -38.85 3.71
N SER A 487 32.21 -38.62 2.61
CA SER A 487 32.75 -38.77 1.28
C SER A 487 33.38 -37.48 0.83
N GLN A 488 34.68 -37.37 0.91
CA GLN A 488 35.43 -36.29 0.30
C GLN A 488 35.54 -36.51 -1.21
N GLY A 489 35.31 -35.44 -1.96
CA GLY A 489 35.41 -35.43 -3.41
C GLY A 489 34.23 -34.79 -4.12
N ASN A 490 34.37 -34.63 -5.43
CA ASN A 490 33.31 -34.07 -6.27
C ASN A 490 32.28 -35.15 -6.61
N GLN A 491 31.01 -34.87 -6.47
CA GLN A 491 29.97 -35.87 -6.69
C GLN A 491 28.80 -35.30 -7.50
N LEU A 492 28.25 -36.11 -8.40
CA LEU A 492 26.98 -35.95 -9.03
C LEU A 492 26.07 -37.09 -8.56
N VAL A 493 25.04 -36.77 -7.80
CA VAL A 493 24.10 -37.73 -7.23
C VAL A 493 22.74 -37.58 -7.86
N MET A 494 22.19 -38.66 -8.35
CA MET A 494 20.86 -38.75 -8.96
C MET A 494 20.08 -39.84 -8.26
N GLY A 495 19.04 -39.54 -7.53
CA GLY A 495 18.26 -40.56 -6.82
C GLY A 495 17.28 -40.00 -5.81
N GLN A 496 16.50 -40.91 -5.20
CA GLN A 496 15.46 -40.58 -4.22
C GLN A 496 15.91 -40.76 -2.76
N SER A 497 16.91 -41.60 -2.54
CA SER A 497 17.42 -41.92 -1.21
C SER A 497 18.83 -42.49 -1.32
N THR A 498 19.52 -42.62 -0.20
CA THR A 498 20.84 -43.29 -0.10
C THR A 498 20.80 -44.74 -0.51
N THR A 499 19.63 -45.37 -0.49
CA THR A 499 19.41 -46.76 -0.92
C THR A 499 18.81 -46.87 -2.33
N SER A 500 18.55 -45.77 -3.02
CA SER A 500 18.01 -45.73 -4.39
C SER A 500 18.59 -44.55 -5.14
N GLN A 501 19.83 -44.73 -5.65
CA GLN A 501 20.59 -43.64 -6.27
C GLN A 501 21.62 -44.10 -7.29
N ASN A 502 22.03 -43.19 -8.15
CA ASN A 502 23.20 -43.31 -9.00
C ASN A 502 24.17 -42.16 -8.65
N ILE A 503 25.45 -42.47 -8.56
CA ILE A 503 26.50 -41.52 -8.21
C ILE A 503 27.60 -41.55 -9.27
N ILE A 504 28.07 -40.38 -9.68
CA ILE A 504 29.37 -40.21 -10.32
C ILE A 504 30.23 -39.45 -9.31
N LYS A 505 31.29 -40.10 -8.83
CA LYS A 505 32.16 -39.59 -7.76
C LYS A 505 33.60 -39.52 -8.22
N HIS A 506 34.25 -38.40 -7.97
CA HIS A 506 35.69 -38.24 -8.06
C HIS A 506 36.25 -38.00 -6.67
N SER A 507 37.25 -38.77 -6.28
CA SER A 507 37.93 -38.67 -4.99
C SER A 507 39.42 -38.93 -5.13
N TYR A 508 40.16 -38.75 -4.05
CA TYR A 508 41.56 -39.14 -3.96
C TYR A 508 41.72 -40.23 -2.90
N VAL A 509 42.28 -41.37 -3.29
CA VAL A 509 42.65 -42.47 -2.40
C VAL A 509 44.18 -42.58 -2.43
N ASP A 510 44.82 -42.49 -1.28
CA ASP A 510 46.29 -42.46 -1.16
C ASP A 510 46.96 -41.43 -2.11
N SER A 511 46.40 -40.25 -2.22
CA SER A 511 46.81 -39.15 -3.09
C SER A 511 46.69 -39.44 -4.60
N LYS A 512 46.02 -40.53 -5.00
CA LYS A 512 45.75 -40.85 -6.40
C LYS A 512 44.30 -40.56 -6.77
N PRO A 513 44.03 -40.00 -7.96
CA PRO A 513 42.66 -39.72 -8.40
C PRO A 513 41.92 -41.03 -8.68
N GLU A 514 40.69 -41.07 -8.21
CA GLU A 514 39.76 -42.18 -8.42
C GLU A 514 38.44 -41.63 -8.97
N LEU A 515 37.87 -42.29 -10.00
CA LEU A 515 36.55 -41.99 -10.54
C LEU A 515 35.67 -43.23 -10.34
N GLN A 516 34.51 -43.02 -9.75
CA GLN A 516 33.50 -44.05 -9.55
C GLN A 516 32.17 -43.67 -10.24
N ILE A 517 31.51 -44.65 -10.87
CA ILE A 517 30.13 -44.60 -11.30
C ILE A 517 29.41 -45.76 -10.59
N GLN A 518 28.50 -45.43 -9.71
CA GLN A 518 27.83 -46.39 -8.83
C GLN A 518 26.33 -46.29 -8.96
N ARG A 519 25.64 -47.41 -9.03
CA ARG A 519 24.21 -47.58 -8.82
C ARG A 519 23.98 -48.28 -7.48
N THR A 520 23.04 -47.75 -6.69
CA THR A 520 22.57 -48.43 -5.46
C THR A 520 21.06 -48.62 -5.58
N ASP A 521 20.57 -49.84 -5.33
CA ASP A 521 19.17 -50.19 -5.31
C ASP A 521 18.90 -51.13 -4.13
N ALA A 522 18.23 -50.59 -3.11
CA ALA A 522 18.06 -51.21 -1.80
C ALA A 522 19.41 -51.62 -1.16
N LYS A 523 19.77 -52.89 -1.24
CA LYS A 523 21.06 -53.40 -0.75
C LYS A 523 22.02 -53.70 -1.90
N ASP A 524 21.56 -53.70 -3.13
CA ASP A 524 22.38 -54.03 -4.29
C ASP A 524 23.24 -52.84 -4.69
N THR A 525 24.47 -53.08 -5.05
CA THR A 525 25.38 -52.05 -5.54
C THR A 525 26.11 -52.55 -6.78
N GLU A 526 26.08 -51.70 -7.82
CA GLU A 526 26.83 -51.90 -9.04
C GLU A 526 27.84 -50.76 -9.18
N LEU A 527 29.11 -51.09 -9.41
CA LEU A 527 30.21 -50.14 -9.41
C LEU A 527 31.07 -50.30 -10.67
N LEU A 528 31.36 -49.21 -11.32
CA LEU A 528 32.45 -49.04 -12.27
C LEU A 528 33.44 -48.04 -11.65
N GLN A 529 34.68 -48.47 -11.45
CA GLN A 529 35.71 -47.67 -10.82
C GLN A 529 36.98 -47.64 -11.68
N PHE A 530 37.57 -46.45 -11.78
CA PHE A 530 38.89 -46.22 -12.37
C PHE A 530 39.84 -45.81 -11.25
N SER A 531 40.84 -46.62 -10.97
CA SER A 531 41.77 -46.39 -9.85
C SER A 531 43.13 -46.99 -10.16
N ASP A 532 44.20 -46.24 -9.96
CA ASP A 532 45.61 -46.68 -9.99
C ASP A 532 46.00 -47.63 -11.16
N GLY A 533 45.50 -47.33 -12.37
CA GLY A 533 45.74 -48.11 -13.59
C GLY A 533 44.82 -49.33 -13.77
N TYR A 534 43.79 -49.48 -12.93
CA TYR A 534 42.81 -50.57 -13.02
C TYR A 534 41.43 -50.02 -13.37
N ILE A 535 40.63 -50.84 -14.07
CA ILE A 535 39.19 -50.67 -14.24
C ILE A 535 38.54 -51.81 -13.44
N ILE A 536 37.74 -51.47 -12.46
CA ILE A 536 37.02 -52.40 -11.62
C ILE A 536 35.55 -52.39 -12.01
N LEU A 537 34.99 -53.55 -12.31
CA LEU A 537 33.55 -53.78 -12.43
C LEU A 537 33.14 -54.69 -11.28
N GLN A 538 32.20 -54.20 -10.46
CA GLN A 538 31.76 -54.93 -9.29
C GLN A 538 30.23 -54.92 -9.20
N THR A 539 29.65 -56.03 -8.85
CA THR A 539 28.24 -56.14 -8.46
C THR A 539 28.19 -56.80 -7.09
N LEU A 540 27.58 -56.13 -6.14
CA LEU A 540 27.28 -56.65 -4.81
C LEU A 540 25.77 -56.85 -4.75
N LEU A 541 25.32 -58.08 -4.55
CA LEU A 541 23.93 -58.40 -4.29
C LEU A 541 23.74 -58.45 -2.77
N GLY A 542 22.84 -57.62 -2.24
CA GLY A 542 22.50 -57.63 -0.82
C GLY A 542 21.52 -58.76 -0.52
N GLU A 543 21.88 -59.69 0.34
CA GLU A 543 20.97 -60.70 0.88
C GLU A 543 19.94 -60.09 1.86
#